data_87b7f6d32d2d92e96a89cd497abe7db4
#
_entry.id   87b7f6d32d2d92e96a89cd497abe7db4
#
_cell.length_a   1.000
_cell.length_b   1.000
_cell.length_c   1.000
_cell.angle_alpha   90.00
_cell.angle_beta   90.00
_cell.angle_gamma   90.00
#
_symmetry.space_group_name_H-M   'P 1'
#
loop_
_entity.id
_entity.type
_entity.pdbx_description
1 polymer ?
#
loop_
_entity_poly.entity_id
_entity_poly.type
_entity_poly.pdbx_seq_one_letter_code
_entity_poly.pdbx_strand_id
1 'polypeptide(L)'
;EMVPEMARYKMNSLHLHLVDDQAWRIEIKKYPKLISESSSRIGMDDMLMPISGYYTQEQMRDFVQYCAKYHVMVVPEIEMPGHEVAAIHAYPELTCGGVEVPIRTTCGVSDNLLCAGNEFTYTFLKDVFDEIAEIFPCKYIHLGGDEAGNPALKCWSSCEKCQKLLSRILGKEEG
;
A
#
# COMPACT_ATOMS: atom_id res chain seq x y z
N GLU A 1 12.70 19.45 10.01
CA GLU A 1 12.29 20.84 9.74
C GLU A 1 10.76 20.98 9.59
N MET A 2 10.06 20.07 8.87
CA MET A 2 8.60 20.17 8.61
C MET A 2 7.75 20.09 9.89
N VAL A 3 7.99 19.12 10.78
CA VAL A 3 7.15 18.90 11.98
C VAL A 3 7.11 20.10 12.94
N PRO A 4 8.23 20.77 13.27
CA PRO A 4 8.18 22.00 14.04
C PRO A 4 7.37 23.12 13.38
N GLU A 5 7.44 23.26 12.05
CA GLU A 5 6.64 24.25 11.34
C GLU A 5 5.15 23.89 11.36
N MET A 6 4.81 22.63 11.19
CA MET A 6 3.41 22.15 11.36
C MET A 6 2.87 22.55 12.74
N ALA A 7 3.64 22.32 13.79
CA ALA A 7 3.24 22.69 15.16
C ALA A 7 3.05 24.22 15.33
N ARG A 8 3.92 25.04 14.71
CA ARG A 8 3.79 26.51 14.70
C ARG A 8 2.48 26.97 14.06
N TYR A 9 2.05 26.28 12.99
CA TYR A 9 0.76 26.54 12.34
C TYR A 9 -0.41 25.78 12.97
N LYS A 10 -0.21 25.16 14.15
CA LYS A 10 -1.24 24.37 14.87
C LYS A 10 -1.80 23.19 14.07
N MET A 11 -1.04 22.66 13.13
CA MET A 11 -1.33 21.40 12.49
C MET A 11 -0.95 20.27 13.45
N ASN A 12 -1.85 19.34 13.68
CA ASN A 12 -1.69 18.29 14.67
C ASN A 12 -1.77 16.88 14.10
N SER A 13 -1.82 16.76 12.79
CA SER A 13 -1.87 15.46 12.10
C SER A 13 -0.99 15.50 10.86
N LEU A 14 -0.12 14.50 10.72
CA LEU A 14 0.71 14.26 9.56
C LEU A 14 0.28 12.96 8.91
N HIS A 15 -0.22 13.04 7.70
CA HIS A 15 -0.57 11.89 6.88
C HIS A 15 0.65 11.46 6.07
N LEU A 16 1.03 10.19 6.16
CA LEU A 16 2.14 9.59 5.43
C LEU A 16 1.64 8.58 4.40
N HIS A 17 1.78 8.91 3.15
CA HIS A 17 1.53 8.01 2.01
C HIS A 17 2.77 7.14 1.80
N LEU A 18 2.71 5.89 2.27
CA LEU A 18 3.88 5.01 2.40
C LEU A 18 4.00 3.97 1.28
N VAL A 19 2.94 3.75 0.54
CA VAL A 19 2.89 2.78 -0.56
C VAL A 19 2.17 3.36 -1.76
N ASP A 20 2.61 3.00 -2.97
CA ASP A 20 1.97 3.34 -4.22
C ASP A 20 2.51 2.41 -5.33
N ASP A 21 1.99 2.52 -6.54
CA ASP A 21 2.40 1.76 -7.74
C ASP A 21 3.92 1.81 -8.00
N GLN A 22 4.56 2.91 -7.60
CA GLN A 22 5.98 3.18 -7.90
C GLN A 22 6.93 2.68 -6.82
N ALA A 23 6.47 2.45 -5.60
CA ALA A 23 7.32 1.92 -4.54
C ALA A 23 6.57 1.56 -3.25
N TRP A 24 7.14 0.63 -2.52
CA TRP A 24 6.82 0.34 -1.12
C TRP A 24 7.88 0.96 -0.20
N ARG A 25 7.48 1.75 0.80
CA ARG A 25 8.40 2.61 1.57
C ARG A 25 8.48 2.31 3.07
N ILE A 26 7.82 1.27 3.57
CA ILE A 26 7.83 0.87 4.98
C ILE A 26 8.21 -0.60 5.14
N GLU A 27 9.17 -0.89 6.02
CA GLU A 27 9.57 -2.27 6.31
C GLU A 27 8.41 -3.06 6.93
N ILE A 28 8.10 -4.22 6.31
CA ILE A 28 7.22 -5.25 6.85
C ILE A 28 8.06 -6.53 6.98
N LYS A 29 8.34 -6.93 8.19
CA LYS A 29 9.28 -8.04 8.48
C LYS A 29 8.80 -9.36 7.94
N LYS A 30 7.49 -9.57 7.96
CA LYS A 30 6.86 -10.78 7.43
C LYS A 30 6.93 -10.87 5.91
N TYR A 31 7.06 -9.74 5.23
CA TYR A 31 7.10 -9.64 3.78
C TYR A 31 8.35 -8.89 3.28
N PRO A 32 9.57 -9.46 3.45
CA PRO A 32 10.82 -8.76 3.18
C PRO A 32 11.02 -8.37 1.71
N LYS A 33 10.37 -9.05 0.77
CA LYS A 33 10.44 -8.70 -0.65
C LYS A 33 9.83 -7.32 -0.96
N LEU A 34 8.89 -6.82 -0.16
CA LEU A 34 8.38 -5.46 -0.29
C LEU A 34 9.49 -4.43 -0.27
N ILE A 35 10.57 -4.69 0.45
CA ILE A 35 11.73 -3.82 0.53
C ILE A 35 12.80 -4.23 -0.48
N SER A 36 13.17 -5.51 -0.53
CA SER A 36 14.28 -5.95 -1.39
C SER A 36 13.98 -5.81 -2.89
N GLU A 37 12.72 -5.91 -3.30
CA GLU A 37 12.31 -5.90 -4.70
C GLU A 37 11.53 -4.62 -5.08
N SER A 38 10.83 -3.97 -4.14
CA SER A 38 9.88 -2.90 -4.46
C SER A 38 10.18 -1.55 -3.82
N SER A 39 11.32 -1.37 -3.14
CA SER A 39 11.75 -0.07 -2.62
C SER A 39 12.65 0.72 -3.56
N SER A 40 13.02 0.14 -4.70
CA SER A 40 13.94 0.75 -5.67
C SER A 40 13.37 0.64 -7.09
N ARG A 41 13.54 1.69 -7.87
CA ARG A 41 13.17 1.76 -9.29
C ARG A 41 14.01 2.75 -10.06
N ILE A 42 13.96 2.71 -11.37
CA ILE A 42 14.44 3.80 -12.23
C ILE A 42 13.50 5.01 -12.05
N GLY A 43 14.01 6.22 -12.13
CA GLY A 43 13.23 7.46 -12.03
C GLY A 43 12.08 7.52 -13.02
N MET A 44 11.14 8.40 -12.75
CA MET A 44 9.97 8.60 -13.62
C MET A 44 10.40 9.26 -14.93
N ASP A 45 9.70 8.91 -16.00
CA ASP A 45 9.87 9.43 -17.35
C ASP A 45 11.32 9.26 -17.84
N ASP A 46 11.94 10.29 -18.38
CA ASP A 46 13.30 10.24 -18.93
C ASP A 46 14.42 10.31 -17.88
N MET A 47 14.09 10.35 -16.59
CA MET A 47 15.10 10.35 -15.53
C MET A 47 15.63 8.93 -15.28
N LEU A 48 16.75 8.60 -15.93
CA LEU A 48 17.42 7.29 -15.80
C LEU A 48 18.11 7.06 -14.44
N MET A 49 17.98 7.98 -13.50
CA MET A 49 18.61 7.83 -12.18
C MET A 49 17.80 6.90 -11.28
N PRO A 50 18.43 5.97 -10.56
CA PRO A 50 17.74 5.12 -9.63
C PRO A 50 17.18 5.94 -8.45
N ILE A 51 15.93 5.66 -8.10
CA ILE A 51 15.28 6.18 -6.90
C ILE A 51 15.07 5.00 -5.97
N SER A 52 15.63 5.09 -4.77
CA SER A 52 15.52 4.03 -3.77
C SER A 52 15.37 4.61 -2.37
N GLY A 53 14.92 3.77 -1.46
CA GLY A 53 14.83 4.10 -0.04
C GLY A 53 13.53 3.61 0.57
N TYR A 54 13.59 3.35 1.85
CA TYR A 54 12.48 2.94 2.68
C TYR A 54 12.77 3.33 4.13
N TYR A 55 11.78 3.24 4.97
CA TYR A 55 11.91 3.41 6.41
C TYR A 55 11.91 2.05 7.08
N THR A 56 12.91 1.80 7.93
CA THR A 56 12.82 0.66 8.86
C THR A 56 11.75 0.92 9.91
N GLN A 57 11.24 -0.15 10.52
CA GLN A 57 10.28 -0.01 11.61
C GLN A 57 10.84 0.80 12.78
N GLU A 58 12.12 0.65 13.08
CA GLU A 58 12.81 1.42 14.13
C GLU A 58 12.83 2.92 13.80
N GLN A 59 13.28 3.26 12.58
CA GLN A 59 13.29 4.66 12.12
C GLN A 59 11.88 5.28 12.18
N MET A 60 10.87 4.51 11.83
CA MET A 60 9.51 5.02 11.84
C MET A 60 8.97 5.20 13.28
N ARG A 61 9.29 4.29 14.21
CA ARG A 61 8.96 4.47 15.63
C ARG A 61 9.64 5.72 16.20
N ASP A 62 10.91 5.94 15.89
CA ASP A 62 11.64 7.13 16.31
C ASP A 62 11.02 8.41 15.74
N PHE A 63 10.60 8.37 14.47
CA PHE A 63 9.92 9.48 13.84
C PHE A 63 8.56 9.78 14.49
N VAL A 64 7.77 8.76 14.78
CA VAL A 64 6.49 8.91 15.49
C VAL A 64 6.70 9.52 16.88
N GLN A 65 7.70 9.07 17.63
CA GLN A 65 8.07 9.64 18.94
C GLN A 65 8.53 11.10 18.81
N TYR A 66 9.27 11.42 17.74
CA TYR A 66 9.68 12.80 17.47
C TYR A 66 8.45 13.68 17.20
N CYS A 67 7.50 13.23 16.35
CA CYS A 67 6.26 13.96 16.08
C CYS A 67 5.43 14.19 17.34
N ALA A 68 5.36 13.20 18.22
CA ALA A 68 4.63 13.29 19.49
C ALA A 68 5.12 14.41 20.40
N LYS A 69 6.43 14.75 20.37
CA LYS A 69 6.99 15.90 21.13
C LYS A 69 6.42 17.24 20.68
N TYR A 70 5.91 17.30 19.46
CA TYR A 70 5.27 18.49 18.86
C TYR A 70 3.74 18.37 18.84
N HIS A 71 3.17 17.38 19.51
CA HIS A 71 1.73 17.09 19.50
C HIS A 71 1.17 16.83 18.08
N VAL A 72 2.00 16.27 17.20
CA VAL A 72 1.60 15.89 15.84
C VAL A 72 1.41 14.37 15.80
N MET A 73 0.19 13.95 15.53
CA MET A 73 -0.16 12.55 15.30
C MET A 73 0.27 12.14 13.88
N VAL A 74 0.86 10.96 13.75
CA VAL A 74 1.21 10.40 12.43
C VAL A 74 0.16 9.38 12.02
N VAL A 75 -0.48 9.60 10.88
CA VAL A 75 -1.48 8.69 10.28
C VAL A 75 -0.82 8.00 9.08
N PRO A 76 -0.55 6.70 9.16
CA PRO A 76 -0.02 5.96 8.02
C PRO A 76 -1.10 5.66 6.99
N GLU A 77 -0.74 5.66 5.72
CA GLU A 77 -1.55 5.17 4.62
C GLU A 77 -0.91 3.95 3.99
N ILE A 78 -1.71 2.89 3.90
CA ILE A 78 -1.44 1.68 3.14
C ILE A 78 -2.57 1.53 2.15
N GLU A 79 -2.26 1.71 0.89
CA GLU A 79 -3.24 1.69 -0.20
C GLU A 79 -3.89 0.33 -0.41
N MET A 80 -5.15 0.34 -0.82
CA MET A 80 -5.86 -0.84 -1.31
C MET A 80 -7.21 -0.45 -1.95
N PRO A 81 -7.70 -1.18 -2.92
CA PRO A 81 -7.07 -2.30 -3.63
C PRO A 81 -6.19 -1.85 -4.80
N GLY A 82 -6.22 -0.58 -5.16
CA GLY A 82 -5.37 0.07 -6.16
C GLY A 82 -4.06 0.58 -5.56
N HIS A 83 -3.20 1.18 -6.42
CA HIS A 83 -1.91 1.74 -6.03
C HIS A 83 -0.98 0.74 -5.31
N GLU A 84 -1.11 -0.54 -5.67
CA GLU A 84 -0.43 -1.67 -5.03
C GLU A 84 0.51 -2.43 -5.99
N VAL A 85 0.87 -1.83 -7.14
CA VAL A 85 1.77 -2.50 -8.09
C VAL A 85 3.12 -2.85 -7.45
N ALA A 86 3.62 -2.04 -6.52
CA ALA A 86 4.84 -2.36 -5.80
C ALA A 86 4.71 -3.64 -4.97
N ALA A 87 3.59 -3.85 -4.27
CA ALA A 87 3.34 -5.10 -3.55
C ALA A 87 3.10 -6.28 -4.50
N ILE A 88 2.36 -6.07 -5.58
CA ILE A 88 2.10 -7.08 -6.61
C ILE A 88 3.41 -7.51 -7.30
N HIS A 89 4.34 -6.58 -7.54
CA HIS A 89 5.66 -6.91 -8.08
C HIS A 89 6.42 -7.87 -7.17
N ALA A 90 6.45 -7.59 -5.87
CA ALA A 90 7.11 -8.44 -4.89
C ALA A 90 6.40 -9.79 -4.65
N TYR A 91 5.07 -9.79 -4.77
CA TYR A 91 4.19 -10.94 -4.49
C TYR A 91 3.10 -11.04 -5.56
N PRO A 92 3.42 -11.60 -6.74
CA PRO A 92 2.49 -11.65 -7.88
C PRO A 92 1.15 -12.34 -7.59
N GLU A 93 1.12 -13.24 -6.62
CA GLU A 93 -0.09 -13.90 -6.17
C GLU A 93 -1.16 -12.97 -5.59
N LEU A 94 -0.80 -11.71 -5.28
CA LEU A 94 -1.73 -10.69 -4.80
C LEU A 94 -2.67 -10.20 -5.89
N THR A 95 -2.29 -10.27 -7.17
CA THR A 95 -3.16 -9.81 -8.27
C THR A 95 -3.98 -10.93 -8.90
N CYS A 96 -4.99 -10.55 -9.68
CA CYS A 96 -5.79 -11.49 -10.46
C CYS A 96 -4.92 -12.22 -11.48
N GLY A 97 -4.96 -13.55 -11.45
CA GLY A 97 -4.14 -14.41 -12.32
C GLY A 97 -2.73 -14.67 -11.82
N GLY A 98 -2.25 -14.01 -10.78
CA GLY A 98 -0.92 -14.27 -10.21
C GLY A 98 0.22 -13.94 -11.17
N VAL A 99 0.04 -12.95 -12.04
CA VAL A 99 1.02 -12.57 -13.05
C VAL A 99 2.04 -11.59 -12.51
N GLU A 100 3.28 -11.73 -12.93
CA GLU A 100 4.34 -10.78 -12.61
C GLU A 100 4.06 -9.42 -13.27
N VAL A 101 4.14 -8.36 -12.48
CA VAL A 101 3.92 -6.98 -12.92
C VAL A 101 5.17 -6.16 -12.61
N PRO A 102 5.75 -5.45 -13.59
CA PRO A 102 6.91 -4.60 -13.31
C PRO A 102 6.48 -3.36 -12.49
N ILE A 103 7.40 -2.89 -11.62
CA ILE A 103 7.20 -1.64 -10.91
C ILE A 103 6.99 -0.50 -11.89
N ARG A 104 6.02 0.36 -11.61
CA ARG A 104 5.73 1.52 -12.45
C ARG A 104 6.80 2.59 -12.34
N THR A 105 7.10 3.19 -13.48
CA THR A 105 8.00 4.34 -13.60
C THR A 105 7.30 5.57 -14.17
N THR A 106 5.99 5.48 -14.40
CA THR A 106 5.15 6.55 -14.96
C THR A 106 4.01 6.90 -14.01
N CYS A 107 3.47 8.10 -14.13
CA CYS A 107 2.24 8.50 -13.46
C CYS A 107 1.01 7.76 -14.02
N GLY A 108 -0.11 7.92 -13.32
CA GLY A 108 -1.43 7.43 -13.74
C GLY A 108 -1.86 6.16 -13.02
N VAL A 109 -3.05 5.68 -13.35
CA VAL A 109 -3.72 4.57 -12.68
C VAL A 109 -3.31 3.25 -13.32
N SER A 110 -3.02 2.23 -12.49
CA SER A 110 -2.77 0.87 -12.95
C SER A 110 -4.06 0.08 -13.06
N ASP A 111 -4.15 -0.80 -14.08
CA ASP A 111 -5.23 -1.79 -14.16
C ASP A 111 -4.98 -3.02 -13.24
N ASN A 112 -3.82 -3.09 -12.59
CA ASN A 112 -3.48 -4.18 -11.68
C ASN A 112 -3.87 -3.81 -10.24
N LEU A 113 -4.81 -4.57 -9.70
CA LEU A 113 -5.33 -4.41 -8.34
C LEU A 113 -5.05 -5.66 -7.51
N LEU A 114 -5.12 -5.51 -6.20
CA LEU A 114 -5.22 -6.67 -5.31
C LEU A 114 -6.45 -7.50 -5.66
N CYS A 115 -6.27 -8.82 -5.73
CA CYS A 115 -7.34 -9.76 -6.08
C CYS A 115 -8.31 -9.92 -4.89
N ALA A 116 -9.49 -9.33 -4.99
CA ALA A 116 -10.50 -9.40 -3.92
C ALA A 116 -11.00 -10.84 -3.66
N GLY A 117 -10.94 -11.72 -4.66
CA GLY A 117 -11.35 -13.13 -4.51
C GLY A 117 -10.25 -14.06 -3.98
N ASN A 118 -9.06 -13.55 -3.66
CA ASN A 118 -7.95 -14.36 -3.18
C ASN A 118 -7.78 -14.25 -1.66
N GLU A 119 -7.92 -15.34 -0.94
CA GLU A 119 -7.74 -15.38 0.53
C GLU A 119 -6.34 -14.93 0.97
N PHE A 120 -5.32 -15.17 0.14
CA PHE A 120 -3.97 -14.69 0.44
C PHE A 120 -3.91 -13.16 0.52
N THR A 121 -4.69 -12.44 -0.28
CA THR A 121 -4.79 -10.97 -0.20
C THR A 121 -5.18 -10.50 1.21
N TYR A 122 -6.18 -11.14 1.81
CA TYR A 122 -6.63 -10.79 3.16
C TYR A 122 -5.61 -11.18 4.24
N THR A 123 -4.93 -12.31 4.07
CA THR A 123 -3.84 -12.71 4.95
C THR A 123 -2.69 -11.71 4.90
N PHE A 124 -2.28 -11.31 3.69
CA PHE A 124 -1.24 -10.31 3.47
C PHE A 124 -1.61 -8.98 4.13
N LEU A 125 -2.79 -8.45 3.84
CA LEU A 125 -3.26 -7.18 4.40
C LEU A 125 -3.33 -7.22 5.93
N LYS A 126 -3.88 -8.31 6.48
CA LYS A 126 -3.92 -8.48 7.94
C LYS A 126 -2.53 -8.42 8.56
N ASP A 127 -1.58 -9.17 8.00
CA ASP A 127 -0.22 -9.22 8.50
C ASP A 127 0.49 -7.86 8.40
N VAL A 128 0.27 -7.13 7.29
CA VAL A 128 0.77 -5.77 7.12
C VAL A 128 0.19 -4.84 8.17
N PHE A 129 -1.13 -4.85 8.36
CA PHE A 129 -1.78 -3.98 9.35
C PHE A 129 -1.43 -4.33 10.79
N ASP A 130 -1.20 -5.60 11.11
CA ASP A 130 -0.71 -6.00 12.43
C ASP A 130 0.63 -5.30 12.74
N GLU A 131 1.59 -5.31 11.80
CA GLU A 131 2.89 -4.65 11.98
C GLU A 131 2.77 -3.10 11.95
N ILE A 132 1.93 -2.53 11.10
CA ILE A 132 1.68 -1.08 11.05
C ILE A 132 1.07 -0.60 12.37
N ALA A 133 0.11 -1.31 12.94
CA ALA A 133 -0.51 -0.96 14.20
C ALA A 133 0.47 -0.97 15.39
N GLU A 134 1.52 -1.81 15.34
CA GLU A 134 2.59 -1.83 16.34
C GLU A 134 3.54 -0.62 16.23
N ILE A 135 3.65 -0.03 15.03
CA ILE A 135 4.54 1.11 14.78
C ILE A 135 3.84 2.44 15.10
N PHE A 136 2.56 2.56 14.72
CA PHE A 136 1.80 3.81 14.78
C PHE A 136 0.74 3.76 15.90
N PRO A 137 0.96 4.41 17.05
CA PRO A 137 0.01 4.44 18.16
C PRO A 137 -1.16 5.42 17.89
N CYS A 138 -1.65 5.43 16.70
CA CYS A 138 -2.71 6.32 16.22
C CYS A 138 -4.01 5.52 16.14
N LYS A 139 -5.15 6.21 16.25
CA LYS A 139 -6.47 5.57 16.19
C LYS A 139 -6.92 5.28 14.76
N TYR A 140 -6.19 5.77 13.77
CA TYR A 140 -6.58 5.76 12.38
C TYR A 140 -5.45 5.20 11.52
N ILE A 141 -5.82 4.37 10.56
CA ILE A 141 -4.98 3.97 9.44
C ILE A 141 -5.76 4.37 8.19
N HIS A 142 -5.15 5.09 7.27
CA HIS A 142 -5.75 5.41 5.99
C HIS A 142 -5.55 4.23 5.04
N LEU A 143 -6.62 3.83 4.35
CA LEU A 143 -6.62 2.66 3.48
C LEU A 143 -6.55 3.04 1.99
N GLY A 144 -6.43 4.33 1.67
CA GLY A 144 -6.55 4.81 0.31
C GLY A 144 -7.94 4.55 -0.26
N GLY A 145 -8.01 3.74 -1.29
CA GLY A 145 -9.25 3.29 -1.90
C GLY A 145 -9.65 4.09 -3.13
N ASP A 146 -8.81 5.02 -3.55
CA ASP A 146 -9.05 5.84 -4.71
C ASP A 146 -8.74 5.10 -6.03
N GLU A 147 -9.27 5.62 -7.10
CA GLU A 147 -9.03 5.23 -8.49
C GLU A 147 -9.22 3.74 -8.84
N ALA A 148 -9.81 2.94 -7.95
CA ALA A 148 -10.00 1.50 -8.15
C ALA A 148 -11.19 1.15 -9.06
N GLY A 149 -12.11 2.07 -9.34
CA GLY A 149 -13.38 1.77 -10.03
C GLY A 149 -13.23 1.18 -11.42
N ASN A 150 -12.55 1.85 -12.35
CA ASN A 150 -12.35 1.36 -13.72
C ASN A 150 -11.40 0.16 -13.77
N PRO A 151 -10.24 0.15 -13.08
CA PRO A 151 -9.41 -1.04 -12.96
C PRO A 151 -10.15 -2.27 -12.40
N ALA A 152 -11.00 -2.11 -11.38
CA ALA A 152 -11.80 -3.20 -10.82
C ALA A 152 -12.74 -3.82 -11.84
N LEU A 153 -13.38 -3.00 -12.69
CA LEU A 153 -14.23 -3.48 -13.77
C LEU A 153 -13.46 -4.31 -14.79
N LYS A 154 -12.18 -4.06 -14.99
CA LYS A 154 -11.33 -4.84 -15.91
C LYS A 154 -10.76 -6.07 -15.22
N CYS A 155 -10.09 -5.89 -14.06
CA CYS A 155 -9.36 -6.94 -13.37
C CYS A 155 -10.30 -7.97 -12.72
N TRP A 156 -11.27 -7.52 -11.92
CA TRP A 156 -12.14 -8.42 -11.16
C TRP A 156 -13.25 -9.05 -11.99
N SER A 157 -13.74 -8.37 -13.04
CA SER A 157 -14.80 -8.91 -13.88
C SER A 157 -14.41 -10.18 -14.65
N SER A 158 -13.12 -10.32 -14.97
CA SER A 158 -12.59 -11.49 -15.69
C SER A 158 -11.98 -12.55 -14.75
N CYS A 159 -11.85 -12.26 -13.46
CA CYS A 159 -11.25 -13.15 -12.49
C CYS A 159 -12.30 -14.08 -11.85
N GLU A 160 -12.16 -15.38 -12.06
CA GLU A 160 -13.08 -16.40 -11.52
C GLU A 160 -13.24 -16.30 -10.00
N LYS A 161 -12.12 -16.11 -9.26
CA LYS A 161 -12.16 -15.96 -7.79
C LYS A 161 -12.97 -14.73 -7.36
N CYS A 162 -12.79 -13.60 -8.05
CA CYS A 162 -13.54 -12.38 -7.76
C CYS A 162 -15.02 -12.52 -8.12
N GLN A 163 -15.35 -13.17 -9.23
CA GLN A 163 -16.75 -13.43 -9.61
C GLN A 163 -17.44 -14.38 -8.64
N LYS A 164 -16.74 -15.39 -8.15
CA LYS A 164 -17.25 -16.29 -7.11
C LYS A 164 -17.52 -15.54 -5.80
N LEU A 165 -16.60 -14.67 -5.38
CA LEU A 165 -16.82 -13.80 -4.22
C LEU A 165 -18.05 -12.91 -4.42
N LEU A 166 -18.18 -12.28 -5.57
CA LEU A 166 -19.32 -11.41 -5.91
C LEU A 166 -20.64 -12.18 -5.83
N SER A 167 -20.69 -13.40 -6.41
CA SER A 167 -21.90 -14.25 -6.36
C SER A 167 -22.29 -14.59 -4.93
N ARG A 168 -21.32 -14.91 -4.07
CA ARG A 168 -21.53 -15.16 -2.63
C ARG A 168 -22.11 -13.94 -1.92
N ILE A 169 -21.52 -12.75 -2.15
CA ILE A 169 -22.01 -11.50 -1.53
C ILE A 169 -23.43 -11.16 -1.96
N LEU A 170 -23.76 -11.41 -3.22
CA LEU A 170 -25.11 -11.16 -3.76
C LEU A 170 -26.14 -12.24 -3.43
N GLY A 171 -25.75 -13.30 -2.71
CA GLY A 171 -26.64 -14.42 -2.38
C GLY A 171 -27.07 -15.22 -3.61
N LYS A 172 -26.24 -15.25 -4.68
CA LYS A 172 -26.51 -15.94 -5.94
C LYS A 172 -25.73 -17.26 -6.06
N GLU A 173 -25.24 -17.81 -4.94
CA GLU A 173 -24.66 -19.15 -4.94
C GLU A 173 -25.77 -20.15 -5.24
N GLU A 174 -25.67 -20.82 -6.41
CA GLU A 174 -26.44 -22.02 -6.67
C GLU A 174 -25.91 -23.11 -5.74
N GLY A 175 -26.82 -23.77 -5.00
CA GLY A 175 -26.53 -24.84 -4.05
C GLY A 175 -25.99 -26.10 -4.69
#